data_510a5d5905c4361bde7cfa0a0006fcf0
#
_entry.id   510a5d5905c4361bde7cfa0a0006fcf0
#
_cell.length_a   1.000
_cell.length_b   1.000
_cell.length_c   1.000
_cell.angle_alpha   90.00
_cell.angle_beta   90.00
_cell.angle_gamma   90.00
#
_symmetry.space_group_name_H-M   'P 1'
#
loop_
_entity.id
_entity.type
_entity.pdbx_description
1 polymer ?
#
loop_
_entity_poly.entity_id
_entity_poly.type
_entity_poly.pdbx_seq_one_letter_code
_entity_poly.pdbx_strand_id
1 'polypeptide(L)'
;MKVLIVSDTHGREDNLEKVLEKESPIDAMVHLGDVEGSEDYIRILTDAPVYMVAGNNDFYTDLPGQAVIDLDGYRAFITHGHGYQVSYSPNRLVAEALHRNAQIAMYGHTHVPHLEQMEGVIVLNPGSLSYPRQAGREPSYIIMETTPDKQVHFDIRYLRK
;
A
#
# COMPACT_ATOMS: atom_id res chain seq x y z
N MET A 1 -16.55 3.17 -1.13
CA MET A 1 -15.20 3.77 -1.30
C MET A 1 -14.28 2.75 -1.96
N LYS A 2 -13.56 3.16 -2.99
CA LYS A 2 -12.58 2.33 -3.70
C LYS A 2 -11.19 2.93 -3.50
N VAL A 3 -10.28 2.16 -2.90
CA VAL A 3 -8.91 2.58 -2.58
C VAL A 3 -7.92 1.73 -3.36
N LEU A 4 -7.00 2.39 -4.07
CA LEU A 4 -5.86 1.74 -4.71
C LEU A 4 -4.68 1.72 -3.75
N ILE A 5 -4.11 0.55 -3.51
CA ILE A 5 -2.95 0.37 -2.63
C ILE A 5 -1.78 -0.17 -3.46
N VAL A 6 -0.68 0.58 -3.47
CA VAL A 6 0.52 0.28 -4.25
C VAL A 6 1.77 0.48 -3.39
N SER A 7 2.90 -0.04 -3.85
CA SER A 7 4.19 0.11 -3.18
C SER A 7 5.36 -0.14 -4.13
N ASP A 8 6.53 0.35 -3.72
CA ASP A 8 7.81 -0.05 -4.31
C ASP A 8 7.85 0.19 -5.83
N THR A 9 7.50 1.42 -6.25
CA THR A 9 7.58 1.84 -7.65
C THR A 9 9.01 2.21 -8.07
N HIS A 10 9.85 2.58 -7.10
CA HIS A 10 11.28 2.89 -7.32
C HIS A 10 11.54 3.89 -8.45
N GLY A 11 10.73 4.96 -8.50
CA GLY A 11 10.86 6.00 -9.52
C GLY A 11 10.37 5.60 -10.91
N ARG A 12 9.75 4.43 -11.04
CA ARG A 12 9.16 3.93 -12.30
C ARG A 12 7.65 3.88 -12.19
N GLU A 13 7.00 4.86 -12.79
CA GLU A 13 5.56 5.06 -12.64
C GLU A 13 4.74 4.50 -13.81
N ASP A 14 5.36 3.92 -14.84
CA ASP A 14 4.69 3.41 -16.03
C ASP A 14 3.57 2.40 -15.69
N ASN A 15 3.85 1.48 -14.78
CA ASN A 15 2.86 0.50 -14.36
C ASN A 15 1.78 1.11 -13.47
N LEU A 16 2.13 2.10 -12.65
CA LEU A 16 1.14 2.84 -11.86
C LEU A 16 0.16 3.59 -12.76
N GLU A 17 0.64 4.22 -13.81
CA GLU A 17 -0.22 4.89 -14.79
C GLU A 17 -1.22 3.93 -15.42
N LYS A 18 -0.75 2.75 -15.84
CA LYS A 18 -1.62 1.69 -16.40
C LYS A 18 -2.67 1.20 -15.40
N VAL A 19 -2.27 1.04 -14.14
CA VAL A 19 -3.20 0.64 -13.08
C VAL A 19 -4.25 1.71 -12.85
N LEU A 20 -3.86 2.98 -12.78
CA LEU A 20 -4.79 4.09 -12.63
C LEU A 20 -5.76 4.19 -13.80
N GLU A 21 -5.28 4.01 -15.03
CA GLU A 21 -6.14 3.98 -16.22
C GLU A 21 -7.17 2.86 -16.13
N LYS A 22 -6.75 1.69 -15.67
CA LYS A 22 -7.63 0.51 -15.55
C LYS A 22 -8.63 0.61 -14.41
N GLU A 23 -8.20 1.16 -13.26
CA GLU A 23 -8.98 1.10 -12.02
C GLU A 23 -9.79 2.37 -11.73
N SER A 24 -9.48 3.48 -12.38
CA SER A 24 -10.23 4.73 -12.15
C SER A 24 -11.71 4.62 -12.53
N PRO A 25 -12.62 5.27 -11.79
CA PRO A 25 -12.34 6.21 -10.71
C PRO A 25 -11.99 5.53 -9.39
N ILE A 26 -11.07 6.12 -8.64
CA ILE A 26 -10.72 5.71 -7.28
C ILE A 26 -11.03 6.86 -6.31
N ASP A 27 -11.31 6.52 -5.06
CA ASP A 27 -11.63 7.51 -4.02
C ASP A 27 -10.39 7.91 -3.20
N ALA A 28 -9.37 7.06 -3.17
CA ALA A 28 -8.09 7.33 -2.53
C ALA A 28 -7.00 6.41 -3.07
N MET A 29 -5.75 6.83 -2.92
CA MET A 29 -4.59 5.99 -3.21
C MET A 29 -3.66 5.97 -1.99
N VAL A 30 -3.09 4.80 -1.70
CA VAL A 30 -2.06 4.61 -0.67
C VAL A 30 -0.81 4.09 -1.34
N HIS A 31 0.33 4.75 -1.10
CA HIS A 31 1.65 4.32 -1.57
C HIS A 31 2.54 4.03 -0.35
N LEU A 32 3.03 2.82 -0.25
CA LEU A 32 3.70 2.32 0.96
C LEU A 32 5.23 2.46 0.93
N GLY A 33 5.74 3.38 0.10
CA GLY A 33 7.14 3.77 0.14
C GLY A 33 8.01 3.22 -0.99
N ASP A 34 9.27 3.63 -0.97
CA ASP A 34 10.24 3.47 -2.06
C ASP A 34 9.73 4.12 -3.34
N VAL A 35 9.41 5.41 -3.22
CA VAL A 35 8.92 6.30 -4.27
C VAL A 35 10.09 6.88 -5.09
N GLU A 36 11.21 7.12 -4.43
CA GLU A 36 12.47 7.60 -5.00
C GLU A 36 12.33 8.89 -5.81
N GLY A 37 11.73 9.91 -5.19
CA GLY A 37 11.67 11.27 -5.74
C GLY A 37 10.46 11.55 -6.63
N SER A 38 9.55 10.59 -6.83
CA SER A 38 8.39 10.76 -7.70
C SER A 38 7.13 11.25 -6.98
N GLU A 39 7.23 11.75 -5.75
CA GLU A 39 6.07 12.15 -4.92
C GLU A 39 5.13 13.10 -5.66
N ASP A 40 5.68 14.18 -6.21
CA ASP A 40 4.87 15.20 -6.89
C ASP A 40 4.25 14.66 -8.17
N TYR A 41 4.99 13.84 -8.91
CA TYR A 41 4.50 13.21 -10.12
C TYR A 41 3.32 12.26 -9.81
N ILE A 42 3.46 11.43 -8.77
CA ILE A 42 2.40 10.51 -8.36
C ILE A 42 1.13 11.28 -7.98
N ARG A 43 1.28 12.40 -7.26
CA ARG A 43 0.13 13.21 -6.84
C ARG A 43 -0.67 13.80 -8.00
N ILE A 44 -0.03 14.10 -9.12
CA ILE A 44 -0.72 14.66 -10.28
C ILE A 44 -1.38 13.61 -11.19
N LEU A 45 -1.10 12.33 -10.96
CA LEU A 45 -1.69 11.25 -11.75
C LEU A 45 -3.16 11.00 -11.42
N THR A 46 -3.64 11.47 -10.29
CA THR A 46 -5.03 11.28 -9.85
C THR A 46 -5.53 12.52 -9.10
N ASP A 47 -6.83 12.79 -9.22
CA ASP A 47 -7.50 13.81 -8.42
C ASP A 47 -7.87 13.32 -7.01
N ALA A 48 -7.77 12.03 -6.77
CA ALA A 48 -8.06 11.43 -5.47
C ALA A 48 -6.96 11.76 -4.44
N PRO A 49 -7.30 11.82 -3.13
CA PRO A 49 -6.28 11.96 -2.09
C PRO A 49 -5.23 10.84 -2.17
N VAL A 50 -3.96 11.20 -2.00
CA VAL A 50 -2.83 10.26 -2.02
C VAL A 50 -2.14 10.28 -0.66
N TYR A 51 -2.10 9.13 0.00
CA TYR A 51 -1.39 8.93 1.26
C TYR A 51 -0.10 8.16 0.96
N MET A 52 1.05 8.77 1.28
CA MET A 52 2.36 8.16 1.04
C MET A 52 3.18 8.13 2.30
N VAL A 53 3.96 7.07 2.47
CA VAL A 53 5.00 6.97 3.50
C VAL A 53 6.37 6.78 2.86
N ALA A 54 7.42 7.11 3.59
CA ALA A 54 8.79 6.93 3.13
C ALA A 54 9.24 5.49 3.32
N GLY A 55 9.85 4.91 2.29
CA GLY A 55 10.55 3.63 2.39
C GLY A 55 12.04 3.81 2.72
N ASN A 56 12.75 2.70 2.83
CA ASN A 56 14.19 2.71 3.18
C ASN A 56 15.08 3.29 2.07
N ASN A 57 14.57 3.43 0.85
CA ASN A 57 15.27 4.07 -0.28
C ASN A 57 14.80 5.51 -0.53
N ASP A 58 13.91 6.05 0.28
CA ASP A 58 13.42 7.42 0.14
C ASP A 58 14.31 8.37 0.94
N PHE A 59 15.40 8.79 0.33
CA PHE A 59 16.31 9.79 0.90
C PHE A 59 15.81 11.19 0.53
N TYR A 60 16.07 12.17 1.42
CA TYR A 60 15.73 13.59 1.18
C TYR A 60 14.24 13.82 0.89
N THR A 61 13.37 13.11 1.60
CA THR A 61 11.92 13.23 1.46
C THR A 61 11.29 13.85 2.69
N ASP A 62 10.18 14.57 2.51
CA ASP A 62 9.34 15.07 3.60
C ASP A 62 8.23 14.07 3.99
N LEU A 63 8.17 12.92 3.35
CA LEU A 63 7.16 11.90 3.65
C LEU A 63 7.37 11.34 5.06
N PRO A 64 6.29 11.10 5.82
CA PRO A 64 6.41 10.43 7.10
C PRO A 64 6.83 8.97 6.91
N GLY A 65 7.55 8.41 7.89
CA GLY A 65 7.92 6.99 7.87
C GLY A 65 6.75 6.06 8.17
N GLN A 66 5.72 6.59 8.83
CA GLN A 66 4.50 5.86 9.17
C GLN A 66 3.36 6.83 9.44
N ALA A 67 2.13 6.37 9.31
CA ALA A 67 0.95 7.17 9.60
C ALA A 67 -0.24 6.27 9.96
N VAL A 68 -1.22 6.86 10.61
CA VAL A 68 -2.54 6.26 10.78
C VAL A 68 -3.53 7.10 9.99
N ILE A 69 -4.28 6.46 9.13
CA ILE A 69 -5.26 7.11 8.26
C ILE A 69 -6.63 6.48 8.45
N ASP A 70 -7.68 7.24 8.12
CA ASP A 70 -9.06 6.74 8.09
C ASP A 70 -9.47 6.49 6.64
N LEU A 71 -9.96 5.29 6.38
CA LEU A 71 -10.48 4.89 5.09
C LEU A 71 -11.92 4.42 5.28
N ASP A 72 -12.86 5.34 5.14
CA ASP A 72 -14.31 5.10 5.29
C ASP A 72 -14.68 4.48 6.65
N GLY A 73 -14.07 4.97 7.72
CA GLY A 73 -14.26 4.49 9.10
C GLY A 73 -13.32 3.38 9.51
N TYR A 74 -12.56 2.80 8.60
CA TYR A 74 -11.50 1.83 8.92
C TYR A 74 -10.20 2.55 9.24
N ARG A 75 -9.66 2.27 10.41
CA ARG A 75 -8.39 2.85 10.85
C ARG A 75 -7.24 1.99 10.32
N ALA A 76 -6.42 2.55 9.45
CA ALA A 76 -5.31 1.86 8.81
C ALA A 76 -3.98 2.42 9.30
N PHE A 77 -3.10 1.54 9.81
CA PHE A 77 -1.72 1.83 10.08
C PHE A 77 -0.90 1.54 8.83
N ILE A 78 -0.23 2.54 8.29
CA ILE A 78 0.55 2.43 7.06
C ILE A 78 2.01 2.74 7.33
N THR A 79 2.90 1.90 6.80
CA THR A 79 4.35 2.05 6.90
C THR A 79 5.00 1.25 5.78
N HIS A 80 6.26 1.55 5.44
CA HIS A 80 6.98 0.71 4.48
C HIS A 80 7.28 -0.67 5.06
N GLY A 81 7.62 -0.74 6.33
CA GLY A 81 7.77 -1.99 7.07
C GLY A 81 9.20 -2.39 7.40
N HIS A 82 10.20 -1.76 6.78
CA HIS A 82 11.62 -2.11 7.07
C HIS A 82 11.97 -1.94 8.55
N GLY A 83 11.39 -0.95 9.23
CA GLY A 83 11.59 -0.75 10.67
C GLY A 83 10.88 -1.77 11.56
N TYR A 84 9.98 -2.57 11.02
CA TYR A 84 9.23 -3.61 11.73
C TYR A 84 9.67 -5.02 11.36
N GLN A 85 10.78 -5.16 10.65
CA GLN A 85 11.37 -6.44 10.27
C GLN A 85 10.40 -7.36 9.50
N VAL A 86 9.60 -6.76 8.61
CA VAL A 86 8.57 -7.48 7.83
C VAL A 86 9.16 -8.53 6.89
N SER A 87 10.46 -8.47 6.56
CA SER A 87 11.13 -9.51 5.78
C SER A 87 11.19 -10.86 6.50
N TYR A 88 11.10 -10.86 7.83
CA TYR A 88 11.03 -12.08 8.65
C TYR A 88 9.60 -12.50 8.91
N SER A 89 8.79 -11.57 9.43
CA SER A 89 7.39 -11.83 9.70
C SER A 89 6.64 -10.50 9.91
N PRO A 90 5.30 -10.46 9.76
CA PRO A 90 4.51 -9.28 10.05
C PRO A 90 4.19 -9.09 11.54
N ASN A 91 4.70 -9.93 12.43
CA ASN A 91 4.29 -9.94 13.84
C ASN A 91 4.48 -8.60 14.56
N ARG A 92 5.61 -7.92 14.35
CA ARG A 92 5.86 -6.61 14.97
C ARG A 92 4.93 -5.53 14.42
N LEU A 93 4.64 -5.60 13.14
CA LEU A 93 3.71 -4.68 12.49
C LEU A 93 2.29 -4.86 13.06
N VAL A 94 1.85 -6.10 13.22
CA VAL A 94 0.54 -6.40 13.82
C VAL A 94 0.46 -5.88 15.26
N ALA A 95 1.50 -6.10 16.06
CA ALA A 95 1.57 -5.60 17.44
C ALA A 95 1.44 -4.07 17.49
N GLU A 96 2.11 -3.35 16.60
CA GLU A 96 2.01 -1.90 16.52
C GLU A 96 0.63 -1.44 16.05
N ALA A 97 0.03 -2.11 15.09
CA ALA A 97 -1.33 -1.83 14.63
C ALA A 97 -2.33 -1.98 15.77
N LEU A 98 -2.22 -3.04 16.56
CA LEU A 98 -3.06 -3.25 17.74
C LEU A 98 -2.86 -2.15 18.78
N HIS A 99 -1.63 -1.74 19.03
CA HIS A 99 -1.31 -0.65 19.95
C HIS A 99 -1.96 0.68 19.51
N ARG A 100 -2.09 0.90 18.22
CA ARG A 100 -2.71 2.08 17.62
C ARG A 100 -4.21 1.94 17.37
N ASN A 101 -4.81 0.86 17.79
CA ASN A 101 -6.23 0.54 17.55
C ASN A 101 -6.57 0.52 16.06
N ALA A 102 -5.65 0.08 15.22
CA ALA A 102 -5.87 -0.04 13.78
C ALA A 102 -6.46 -1.41 13.45
N GLN A 103 -7.41 -1.41 12.53
CA GLN A 103 -8.05 -2.63 12.00
C GLN A 103 -7.29 -3.18 10.81
N ILE A 104 -6.48 -2.33 10.16
CA ILE A 104 -5.72 -2.66 8.96
C ILE A 104 -4.27 -2.24 9.18
N ALA A 105 -3.33 -3.10 8.79
CA ALA A 105 -1.90 -2.82 8.75
C ALA A 105 -1.38 -3.04 7.34
N MET A 106 -0.83 -1.99 6.74
CA MET A 106 -0.33 -2.01 5.37
C MET A 106 1.19 -1.82 5.34
N TYR A 107 1.87 -2.64 4.57
CA TYR A 107 3.32 -2.56 4.40
C TYR A 107 3.74 -2.92 2.97
N GLY A 108 4.97 -2.58 2.61
CA GLY A 108 5.61 -2.92 1.34
C GLY A 108 6.93 -3.64 1.60
N HIS A 109 8.02 -3.14 1.01
CA HIS A 109 9.40 -3.55 1.24
C HIS A 109 9.78 -4.94 0.69
N THR A 110 8.97 -5.97 0.88
CA THR A 110 9.31 -7.34 0.46
C THR A 110 9.16 -7.58 -1.03
N HIS A 111 8.41 -6.72 -1.73
CA HIS A 111 8.02 -6.88 -3.14
C HIS A 111 7.21 -8.16 -3.40
N VAL A 112 6.55 -8.70 -2.39
CA VAL A 112 5.71 -9.90 -2.48
C VAL A 112 4.32 -9.59 -1.94
N PRO A 113 3.25 -9.83 -2.73
CA PRO A 113 1.90 -9.57 -2.24
C PRO A 113 1.53 -10.50 -1.09
N HIS A 114 0.80 -9.94 -0.12
CA HIS A 114 0.37 -10.64 1.08
C HIS A 114 -0.98 -10.10 1.52
N LEU A 115 -1.86 -10.97 1.96
CA LEU A 115 -3.15 -10.60 2.54
C LEU A 115 -3.55 -11.67 3.54
N GLU A 116 -3.64 -11.29 4.81
CA GLU A 116 -3.91 -12.22 5.91
C GLU A 116 -4.61 -11.52 7.06
N GLN A 117 -5.44 -12.22 7.79
CA GLN A 117 -5.99 -11.74 9.05
C GLN A 117 -5.18 -12.36 10.20
N MET A 118 -4.60 -11.49 11.04
CA MET A 118 -3.77 -11.86 12.18
C MET A 118 -4.24 -11.12 13.42
N GLU A 119 -4.64 -11.86 14.47
CA GLU A 119 -5.09 -11.27 15.75
C GLU A 119 -6.18 -10.19 15.57
N GLY A 120 -7.08 -10.39 14.61
CA GLY A 120 -8.15 -9.47 14.29
C GLY A 120 -7.75 -8.29 13.40
N VAL A 121 -6.47 -8.17 13.04
CA VAL A 121 -5.96 -7.13 12.13
C VAL A 121 -5.85 -7.70 10.72
N ILE A 122 -6.32 -6.96 9.74
CA ILE A 122 -6.08 -7.27 8.33
C ILE A 122 -4.72 -6.74 7.96
N VAL A 123 -3.79 -7.65 7.64
CA VAL A 123 -2.40 -7.33 7.26
C VAL A 123 -2.25 -7.50 5.77
N LEU A 124 -1.72 -6.48 5.09
CA LEU A 124 -1.60 -6.55 3.65
C LEU A 124 -0.32 -5.90 3.13
N ASN A 125 0.14 -6.45 2.01
CA ASN A 125 1.23 -5.92 1.19
C ASN A 125 0.79 -6.02 -0.27
N PRO A 126 0.77 -4.91 -1.02
CA PRO A 126 0.36 -4.95 -2.43
C PRO A 126 1.41 -5.58 -3.35
N GLY A 127 2.62 -5.88 -2.86
CA GLY A 127 3.73 -6.26 -3.70
C GLY A 127 4.37 -5.03 -4.35
N SER A 128 5.10 -5.24 -5.44
CA SER A 128 5.76 -4.16 -6.16
C SER A 128 5.18 -4.02 -7.57
N LEU A 129 4.98 -2.78 -8.02
CA LEU A 129 4.59 -2.51 -9.40
C LEU A 129 5.79 -2.55 -10.36
N SER A 130 7.01 -2.39 -9.87
CA SER A 130 8.20 -2.27 -10.72
C SER A 130 9.16 -3.44 -10.61
N TYR A 131 9.28 -4.02 -9.41
CA TYR A 131 10.25 -5.08 -9.13
C TYR A 131 9.63 -6.23 -8.34
N PRO A 132 8.59 -6.91 -8.87
CA PRO A 132 7.95 -8.02 -8.17
C PRO A 132 8.91 -9.19 -7.94
N ARG A 133 8.81 -9.82 -6.77
CA ARG A 133 9.71 -10.92 -6.36
C ARG A 133 9.00 -12.25 -6.14
N GLN A 134 7.67 -12.30 -6.19
CA GLN A 134 6.94 -13.56 -6.09
C GLN A 134 7.09 -14.40 -7.36
N ALA A 135 6.68 -15.65 -7.30
CA ALA A 135 6.66 -16.53 -8.47
C ALA A 135 5.85 -15.90 -9.60
N GLY A 136 6.36 -15.97 -10.84
CA GLY A 136 5.74 -15.33 -12.00
C GLY A 136 6.07 -13.86 -12.17
N ARG A 137 6.53 -13.17 -11.12
CA ARG A 137 6.99 -11.77 -11.14
C ARG A 137 6.05 -10.82 -11.89
N GLU A 138 4.74 -11.00 -11.74
CA GLU A 138 3.77 -10.05 -12.27
C GLU A 138 3.65 -8.85 -11.32
N PRO A 139 3.69 -7.60 -11.84
CA PRO A 139 3.40 -6.43 -11.01
C PRO A 139 2.06 -6.57 -10.32
N SER A 140 2.00 -6.24 -9.03
CA SER A 140 0.80 -6.43 -8.24
C SER A 140 0.41 -5.19 -7.47
N TYR A 141 -0.86 -5.11 -7.11
CA TYR A 141 -1.47 -4.05 -6.32
C TYR A 141 -2.70 -4.61 -5.60
N ILE A 142 -3.23 -3.85 -4.66
CA ILE A 142 -4.46 -4.23 -3.96
C ILE A 142 -5.53 -3.17 -4.19
N ILE A 143 -6.75 -3.64 -4.41
CA ILE A 143 -7.94 -2.79 -4.35
C ILE A 143 -8.69 -3.12 -3.07
N MET A 144 -8.95 -2.08 -2.28
CA MET A 144 -9.83 -2.13 -1.13
C MET A 144 -11.16 -1.49 -1.51
N GLU A 145 -12.25 -2.17 -1.24
CA GLU A 145 -13.59 -1.62 -1.46
C GLU A 145 -14.41 -1.72 -0.18
N THR A 146 -15.07 -0.61 0.18
CA THR A 146 -16.06 -0.60 1.24
C THR A 146 -17.46 -0.43 0.63
N THR A 147 -18.44 -1.05 1.28
CA THR A 147 -19.85 -0.96 0.88
C THR A 147 -20.58 0.08 1.73
N PRO A 148 -21.83 0.51 1.34
CA PRO A 148 -22.61 1.44 2.16
C PRO A 148 -22.91 0.95 3.57
N ASP A 149 -23.01 -0.38 3.77
CA ASP A 149 -23.19 -1.02 5.08
C ASP A 149 -21.86 -1.29 5.81
N LYS A 150 -20.76 -0.66 5.34
CA LYS A 150 -19.42 -0.72 5.97
C LYS A 150 -18.79 -2.10 6.00
N GLN A 151 -19.11 -2.95 5.04
CA GLN A 151 -18.32 -4.16 4.75
C GLN A 151 -17.06 -3.77 3.99
N VAL A 152 -15.95 -4.49 4.19
CA VAL A 152 -14.70 -4.24 3.48
C VAL A 152 -14.21 -5.49 2.76
N HIS A 153 -13.75 -5.30 1.53
CA HIS A 153 -13.18 -6.34 0.68
C HIS A 153 -11.83 -5.91 0.18
N PHE A 154 -10.89 -6.84 0.13
CA PHE A 154 -9.55 -6.65 -0.41
C PHE A 154 -9.30 -7.65 -1.52
N ASP A 155 -8.72 -7.18 -2.62
CA ASP A 155 -8.45 -8.00 -3.79
C ASP A 155 -7.02 -7.73 -4.29
N ILE A 156 -6.18 -8.77 -4.27
CA ILE A 156 -4.84 -8.70 -4.87
C ILE A 156 -5.01 -8.85 -6.36
N ARG A 157 -4.55 -7.84 -7.11
CA ARG A 157 -4.64 -7.81 -8.57
C ARG A 157 -3.26 -7.75 -9.18
N TYR A 158 -3.17 -8.27 -10.39
CA TYR A 158 -1.92 -8.32 -11.14
C TYR A 158 -2.06 -7.56 -12.45
N LEU A 159 -1.04 -6.78 -12.78
CA LEU A 159 -0.96 -6.10 -14.07
C LEU A 159 -0.32 -7.06 -15.07
N ARG A 160 -1.17 -7.82 -15.76
CA ARG A 160 -0.71 -8.77 -16.77
C ARG A 160 -0.42 -8.06 -18.08
N LYS A 161 0.61 -8.55 -18.77
CA LYS A 161 0.97 -8.06 -20.10
C LYS A 161 -0.05 -8.51 -21.16
#